data_68c48ba9d78199f4667a155a205c9d16
#
_entry.id   68c48ba9d78199f4667a155a205c9d16
#
_cell.length_a   1.000
_cell.length_b   1.000
_cell.length_c   1.000
_cell.angle_alpha   90.00
_cell.angle_beta   90.00
_cell.angle_gamma   90.00
#
_symmetry.space_group_name_H-M   'P 1'
#
loop_
_entity.id
_entity.type
_entity.pdbx_description
1 polymer ?
#
loop_
_entity_poly.entity_id
_entity_poly.type
_entity_poly.pdbx_seq_one_letter_code
_entity_poly.pdbx_strand_id
1 'polypeptide(L)'
;MRWHGSWYVTDMNRREIRRGAAPGLFDYDDRLAELTRHEDPLARLDAVVDWSLFLPLVYPVRAPSEPRGPGGRPAWPDLVLLKMLVLQRLYQISDEAAEYQVLDRPGFQRFVGLGLADKAPDQNTLRLFREALIAQGVEKDLFAVSTAHLAEKGLLPKSGCIVDATFVEVPRQRNSRAENASIKEGRLPEGW
;
A
#
# COMPACT_ATOMS: atom_id res chain seq x y z
N MET A 1 60.48 30.61 13.53
CA MET A 1 59.34 30.37 12.66
C MET A 1 58.21 29.75 13.49
N ARG A 2 57.17 30.53 13.86
CA ARG A 2 56.01 30.07 14.62
C ARG A 2 54.89 29.81 13.62
N TRP A 3 54.40 28.58 13.57
CA TRP A 3 53.22 28.22 12.81
C TRP A 3 51.97 28.59 13.58
N HIS A 4 51.22 29.56 13.07
CA HIS A 4 49.86 29.86 13.52
C HIS A 4 48.88 28.97 12.75
N GLY A 5 48.53 27.81 13.32
CA GLY A 5 47.50 26.92 12.84
C GLY A 5 46.39 26.81 13.87
N SER A 6 45.54 27.83 13.98
CA SER A 6 44.41 27.77 14.95
C SER A 6 43.23 28.64 14.50
N TRP A 7 42.79 28.52 13.23
CA TRP A 7 41.60 29.26 12.80
C TRP A 7 40.51 28.42 12.10
N TYR A 8 40.69 27.11 11.98
CA TYR A 8 39.70 26.30 11.24
C TYR A 8 38.92 25.30 12.11
N VAL A 9 39.15 25.22 13.44
CA VAL A 9 38.45 24.24 14.29
C VAL A 9 37.28 24.84 15.06
N THR A 10 37.15 26.17 15.11
CA THR A 10 36.20 26.83 16.04
C THR A 10 34.83 27.11 15.40
N ASP A 11 34.69 26.97 14.07
CA ASP A 11 33.43 27.35 13.38
C ASP A 11 32.58 26.14 12.93
N MET A 12 33.07 24.91 13.05
CA MET A 12 32.28 23.71 12.71
C MET A 12 31.42 23.19 13.87
N ASN A 13 31.50 23.74 15.07
CA ASN A 13 30.80 23.22 16.24
C ASN A 13 29.58 24.05 16.68
N ARG A 14 29.11 24.99 15.84
CA ARG A 14 27.90 25.78 16.08
C ARG A 14 26.78 25.57 15.06
N ARG A 15 26.73 24.43 14.41
CA ARG A 15 25.43 23.93 14.02
C ARG A 15 24.85 23.31 15.28
N GLU A 16 24.14 24.12 16.05
CA GLU A 16 23.20 23.62 17.04
C GLU A 16 22.34 22.60 16.29
N ILE A 17 22.64 21.32 16.49
CA ILE A 17 21.68 20.27 16.22
C ILE A 17 20.50 20.70 17.08
N ARG A 18 19.46 21.26 16.47
CA ARG A 18 18.19 21.51 17.16
C ARG A 18 17.78 20.12 17.66
N ARG A 19 18.10 19.84 18.92
CA ARG A 19 17.54 18.69 19.61
C ARG A 19 16.05 18.94 19.52
N GLY A 20 15.33 18.03 18.84
CA GLY A 20 13.90 18.12 18.80
C GLY A 20 13.37 18.41 20.19
N ALA A 21 12.37 19.24 20.33
CA ALA A 21 11.71 19.46 21.59
C ALA A 21 11.37 18.11 22.23
N ALA A 22 11.38 18.04 23.56
CA ALA A 22 10.93 16.84 24.25
C ALA A 22 9.52 16.47 23.74
N PRO A 23 9.21 15.18 23.52
CA PRO A 23 7.89 14.78 23.02
C PRO A 23 6.77 15.37 23.88
N GLY A 24 5.88 16.12 23.24
CA GLY A 24 4.69 16.69 23.86
C GLY A 24 3.47 15.78 23.73
N LEU A 25 2.48 16.00 24.56
CA LEU A 25 1.25 15.20 24.58
C LEU A 25 0.47 15.30 23.26
N PHE A 26 0.56 16.42 22.55
CA PHE A 26 -0.19 16.72 21.34
C PHE A 26 0.63 16.64 20.05
N ASP A 27 1.92 16.29 20.12
CA ASP A 27 2.82 16.27 18.96
C ASP A 27 2.30 15.41 17.81
N TYR A 28 1.62 14.31 18.12
CA TYR A 28 1.04 13.43 17.11
C TYR A 28 -0.14 14.10 16.38
N ASP A 29 -1.05 14.73 17.13
CA ASP A 29 -2.21 15.42 16.57
C ASP A 29 -1.77 16.64 15.77
N ASP A 30 -0.79 17.40 16.27
CA ASP A 30 -0.18 18.53 15.57
C ASP A 30 0.48 18.08 14.27
N ARG A 31 1.15 16.93 14.30
CA ARG A 31 1.74 16.34 13.09
C ARG A 31 0.70 15.93 12.05
N LEU A 32 -0.40 15.32 12.48
CA LEU A 32 -1.51 14.97 11.60
C LEU A 32 -2.20 16.23 11.03
N ALA A 33 -2.35 17.27 11.82
CA ALA A 33 -2.90 18.55 11.37
C ALA A 33 -1.98 19.22 10.32
N GLU A 34 -0.66 19.14 10.53
CA GLU A 34 0.33 19.62 9.57
C GLU A 34 0.27 18.85 8.24
N LEU A 35 0.21 17.52 8.29
CA LEU A 35 0.05 16.68 7.09
C LEU A 35 -1.23 17.03 6.33
N THR A 36 -2.31 17.31 7.04
CA THR A 36 -3.57 17.73 6.42
C THR A 36 -3.45 19.09 5.71
N ARG A 37 -2.72 20.04 6.30
CA ARG A 37 -2.43 21.35 5.66
C ARG A 37 -1.59 21.21 4.39
N HIS A 38 -0.75 20.17 4.30
CA HIS A 38 0.02 19.83 3.11
C HIS A 38 -0.74 18.97 2.09
N GLU A 39 -2.08 18.98 2.14
CA GLU A 39 -2.95 18.24 1.22
C GLU A 39 -2.66 16.75 1.16
N ASP A 40 -2.60 16.08 2.31
CA ASP A 40 -2.40 14.64 2.41
C ASP A 40 -3.37 13.89 1.46
N PRO A 41 -2.87 13.19 0.44
CA PRO A 41 -3.71 12.52 -0.55
C PRO A 41 -4.55 11.40 0.07
N LEU A 42 -4.08 10.76 1.14
CA LEU A 42 -4.84 9.72 1.84
C LEU A 42 -6.01 10.30 2.63
N ALA A 43 -5.82 11.47 3.25
CA ALA A 43 -6.93 12.17 3.92
C ALA A 43 -8.00 12.60 2.92
N ARG A 44 -7.61 13.06 1.71
CA ARG A 44 -8.54 13.38 0.62
C ARG A 44 -9.28 12.14 0.13
N LEU A 45 -8.56 11.03 -0.07
CA LEU A 45 -9.16 9.75 -0.47
C LEU A 45 -10.18 9.29 0.56
N ASP A 46 -9.83 9.33 1.85
CA ASP A 46 -10.69 8.92 2.95
C ASP A 46 -11.96 9.76 3.06
N ALA A 47 -11.88 11.06 2.75
CA ALA A 47 -13.03 11.97 2.73
C ALA A 47 -13.95 11.76 1.51
N VAL A 48 -13.43 11.28 0.40
CA VAL A 48 -14.18 11.08 -0.85
C VAL A 48 -14.87 9.72 -0.86
N VAL A 49 -14.20 8.67 -0.39
CA VAL A 49 -14.69 7.28 -0.45
C VAL A 49 -15.60 6.98 0.73
N ASP A 50 -16.82 6.57 0.44
CA ASP A 50 -17.71 6.00 1.45
C ASP A 50 -17.37 4.51 1.65
N TRP A 51 -16.56 4.25 2.65
CA TRP A 51 -16.08 2.91 2.97
C TRP A 51 -17.19 1.96 3.43
N SER A 52 -18.32 2.48 3.90
CA SER A 52 -19.45 1.65 4.35
C SER A 52 -20.05 0.82 3.22
N LEU A 53 -19.93 1.29 1.98
CA LEU A 53 -20.43 0.58 0.78
C LEU A 53 -19.75 -0.77 0.55
N PHE A 54 -18.52 -0.92 1.02
CA PHE A 54 -17.72 -2.13 0.82
C PHE A 54 -17.92 -3.19 1.91
N LEU A 55 -18.37 -2.78 3.09
CA LEU A 55 -18.52 -3.70 4.24
C LEU A 55 -19.46 -4.88 3.97
N PRO A 56 -20.62 -4.71 3.29
CA PRO A 56 -21.50 -5.83 2.97
C PRO A 56 -20.87 -6.89 2.08
N LEU A 57 -19.89 -6.50 1.26
CA LEU A 57 -19.17 -7.41 0.37
C LEU A 57 -18.03 -8.13 1.09
N VAL A 58 -17.36 -7.44 2.02
CA VAL A 58 -16.16 -7.94 2.68
C VAL A 58 -16.49 -8.78 3.91
N TYR A 59 -17.52 -8.39 4.67
CA TYR A 59 -17.92 -9.08 5.91
C TYR A 59 -18.20 -10.58 5.72
N PRO A 60 -18.97 -11.02 4.71
CA PRO A 60 -19.25 -12.44 4.50
C PRO A 60 -18.00 -13.27 4.23
N VAL A 61 -16.96 -12.66 3.63
CA VAL A 61 -15.72 -13.36 3.25
C VAL A 61 -15.00 -13.94 4.45
N ARG A 62 -15.09 -13.29 5.61
CA ARG A 62 -14.43 -13.69 6.86
C ARG A 62 -15.39 -14.16 7.94
N ALA A 63 -16.68 -14.12 7.66
CA ALA A 63 -17.67 -14.64 8.60
C ALA A 63 -17.36 -16.12 8.88
N PRO A 64 -17.20 -16.52 10.15
CA PRO A 64 -16.96 -17.92 10.47
C PRO A 64 -18.20 -18.73 10.08
N SER A 65 -17.99 -19.87 9.43
CA SER A 65 -19.06 -20.83 9.09
C SER A 65 -19.74 -21.41 10.33
N GLU A 66 -19.03 -21.42 11.46
CA GLU A 66 -19.54 -21.84 12.76
C GLU A 66 -19.19 -20.82 13.83
N PRO A 67 -20.02 -20.65 14.87
CA PRO A 67 -19.71 -19.77 15.99
C PRO A 67 -18.40 -20.21 16.65
N ARG A 68 -17.41 -19.32 16.71
CA ARG A 68 -16.18 -19.58 17.46
C ARG A 68 -16.53 -19.63 18.95
N GLY A 69 -15.99 -20.63 19.66
CA GLY A 69 -16.13 -20.73 21.11
C GLY A 69 -15.54 -19.50 21.82
N PRO A 70 -15.85 -19.33 23.13
CA PRO A 70 -15.35 -18.21 23.92
C PRO A 70 -13.82 -18.33 24.05
N GLY A 71 -13.08 -17.40 23.43
CA GLY A 71 -11.62 -17.31 23.52
C GLY A 71 -10.95 -17.04 22.19
N GLY A 72 -9.67 -16.66 22.27
CA GLY A 72 -8.84 -16.31 21.11
C GLY A 72 -8.71 -14.81 20.90
N ARG A 73 -7.70 -14.44 20.08
CA ARG A 73 -7.47 -13.05 19.70
C ARG A 73 -8.63 -12.54 18.84
N PRO A 74 -9.19 -11.35 19.11
CA PRO A 74 -10.19 -10.74 18.24
C PRO A 74 -9.66 -10.62 16.80
N ALA A 75 -10.54 -10.87 15.83
CA ALA A 75 -10.20 -10.66 14.44
C ALA A 75 -10.01 -9.16 14.16
N TRP A 76 -9.09 -8.84 13.23
CA TRP A 76 -8.93 -7.49 12.76
C TRP A 76 -10.21 -6.99 12.08
N PRO A 77 -10.59 -5.71 12.25
CA PRO A 77 -11.71 -5.14 11.51
C PRO A 77 -11.49 -5.26 9.99
N ASP A 78 -12.54 -5.66 9.27
CA ASP A 78 -12.47 -5.85 7.83
C ASP A 78 -12.08 -4.57 7.08
N LEU A 79 -12.56 -3.42 7.57
CA LEU A 79 -12.23 -2.13 7.01
C LEU A 79 -10.73 -1.80 7.10
N VAL A 80 -10.08 -2.14 8.21
CA VAL A 80 -8.63 -1.95 8.37
C VAL A 80 -7.88 -2.76 7.32
N LEU A 81 -8.24 -4.03 7.14
CA LEU A 81 -7.61 -4.90 6.16
C LEU A 81 -7.87 -4.43 4.72
N LEU A 82 -9.10 -4.01 4.42
CA LEU A 82 -9.45 -3.47 3.10
C LEU A 82 -8.64 -2.21 2.79
N LYS A 83 -8.57 -1.26 3.72
CA LYS A 83 -7.77 -0.04 3.56
C LYS A 83 -6.28 -0.34 3.41
N MET A 84 -5.75 -1.36 4.10
CA MET A 84 -4.36 -1.81 3.89
C MET A 84 -4.13 -2.37 2.48
N LEU A 85 -5.07 -3.14 1.91
CA LEU A 85 -4.97 -3.60 0.52
C LEU A 85 -5.01 -2.41 -0.46
N VAL A 86 -5.81 -1.39 -0.18
CA VAL A 86 -5.83 -0.16 -0.98
C VAL A 86 -4.47 0.56 -0.92
N LEU A 87 -3.87 0.69 0.27
CA LEU A 87 -2.51 1.26 0.41
C LEU A 87 -1.49 0.48 -0.41
N GLN A 88 -1.53 -0.85 -0.36
CA GLN A 88 -0.62 -1.69 -1.13
C GLN A 88 -0.71 -1.41 -2.63
N ARG A 89 -1.93 -1.26 -3.15
CA ARG A 89 -2.15 -0.98 -4.57
C ARG A 89 -1.72 0.44 -4.95
N LEU A 90 -2.03 1.44 -4.12
CA LEU A 90 -1.68 2.84 -4.37
C LEU A 90 -0.17 3.07 -4.38
N TYR A 91 0.54 2.42 -3.44
CA TYR A 91 1.98 2.63 -3.25
C TYR A 91 2.84 1.49 -3.80
N GLN A 92 2.23 0.46 -4.40
CA GLN A 92 2.90 -0.71 -4.98
C GLN A 92 3.89 -1.38 -4.01
N ILE A 93 3.46 -1.55 -2.76
CA ILE A 93 4.27 -2.12 -1.68
C ILE A 93 3.88 -3.58 -1.39
N SER A 94 4.85 -4.37 -0.91
CA SER A 94 4.64 -5.75 -0.48
C SER A 94 3.83 -5.85 0.82
N ASP A 95 3.38 -7.06 1.18
CA ASP A 95 2.67 -7.32 2.44
C ASP A 95 3.52 -6.93 3.65
N GLU A 96 4.80 -7.31 3.65
CA GLU A 96 5.77 -6.97 4.69
C GLU A 96 6.00 -5.45 4.77
N ALA A 97 6.18 -4.80 3.62
CA ALA A 97 6.37 -3.36 3.58
C ALA A 97 5.11 -2.60 4.03
N ALA A 98 3.90 -3.13 3.77
CA ALA A 98 2.65 -2.52 4.23
C ALA A 98 2.53 -2.55 5.75
N GLU A 99 2.84 -3.69 6.39
CA GLU A 99 2.88 -3.82 7.85
C GLU A 99 3.84 -2.79 8.45
N TYR A 100 5.10 -2.74 7.96
CA TYR A 100 6.10 -1.81 8.44
C TYR A 100 5.71 -0.35 8.25
N GLN A 101 5.24 0.02 7.04
CA GLN A 101 4.93 1.41 6.71
C GLN A 101 3.69 1.93 7.44
N VAL A 102 2.73 1.07 7.77
CA VAL A 102 1.58 1.44 8.62
C VAL A 102 2.05 1.78 10.04
N LEU A 103 3.05 1.10 10.57
CA LEU A 103 3.63 1.42 11.89
C LEU A 103 4.51 2.68 11.85
N ASP A 104 5.21 2.93 10.74
CA ASP A 104 6.20 4.00 10.60
C ASP A 104 5.57 5.35 10.23
N ARG A 105 4.46 5.35 9.46
CA ARG A 105 3.88 6.57 8.89
C ARG A 105 2.57 6.98 9.53
N PRO A 106 2.50 8.11 10.22
CA PRO A 106 1.26 8.61 10.83
C PRO A 106 0.09 8.77 9.84
N GLY A 107 0.37 9.18 8.60
CA GLY A 107 -0.65 9.29 7.56
C GLY A 107 -1.27 7.94 7.18
N PHE A 108 -0.46 6.88 7.14
CA PHE A 108 -0.94 5.52 6.87
C PHE A 108 -1.76 4.98 8.03
N GLN A 109 -1.28 5.16 9.28
CA GLN A 109 -2.03 4.78 10.49
C GLN A 109 -3.42 5.42 10.51
N ARG A 110 -3.47 6.76 10.31
CA ARG A 110 -4.72 7.52 10.25
C ARG A 110 -5.66 6.97 9.16
N PHE A 111 -5.15 6.74 7.96
CA PHE A 111 -5.94 6.25 6.84
C PHE A 111 -6.57 4.88 7.12
N VAL A 112 -5.83 3.94 7.69
CA VAL A 112 -6.36 2.62 8.03
C VAL A 112 -7.23 2.62 9.29
N GLY A 113 -7.22 3.72 10.07
CA GLY A 113 -8.01 3.85 11.30
C GLY A 113 -7.33 3.25 12.53
N LEU A 114 -6.00 3.22 12.56
CA LEU A 114 -5.20 2.77 13.70
C LEU A 114 -4.64 3.96 14.47
N GLY A 115 -4.61 3.85 15.79
CA GLY A 115 -3.95 4.81 16.67
C GLY A 115 -2.46 4.52 16.83
N LEU A 116 -1.73 5.47 17.42
CA LEU A 116 -0.28 5.38 17.61
C LEU A 116 0.16 4.17 18.44
N ALA A 117 -0.65 3.73 19.40
CA ALA A 117 -0.37 2.60 20.27
C ALA A 117 -0.86 1.25 19.69
N ASP A 118 -1.59 1.28 18.58
CA ASP A 118 -2.13 0.07 17.98
C ASP A 118 -1.05 -0.69 17.22
N LYS A 119 -1.21 -2.01 17.18
CA LYS A 119 -0.42 -2.86 16.30
C LYS A 119 -0.99 -2.81 14.89
N ALA A 120 -0.17 -3.06 13.88
CA ALA A 120 -0.64 -3.30 12.54
C ALA A 120 -1.00 -4.79 12.33
N PRO A 121 -1.94 -5.10 11.42
CA PRO A 121 -2.10 -6.45 10.89
C PRO A 121 -0.81 -6.95 10.27
N ASP A 122 -0.40 -8.18 10.60
CA ASP A 122 0.80 -8.79 10.05
C ASP A 122 0.62 -9.17 8.56
N GLN A 123 1.75 -9.32 7.87
CA GLN A 123 1.80 -9.69 6.44
C GLN A 123 0.98 -10.93 6.11
N ASN A 124 0.99 -11.94 7.00
CA ASN A 124 0.26 -13.18 6.76
C ASN A 124 -1.26 -12.99 6.89
N THR A 125 -1.70 -12.18 7.85
CA THR A 125 -3.12 -11.79 7.99
C THR A 125 -3.61 -11.08 6.71
N LEU A 126 -2.80 -10.18 6.16
CA LEU A 126 -3.14 -9.43 4.96
C LEU A 126 -3.18 -10.33 3.71
N ARG A 127 -2.21 -11.25 3.60
CA ARG A 127 -2.17 -12.26 2.54
C ARG A 127 -3.41 -13.17 2.56
N LEU A 128 -3.75 -13.73 3.73
CA LEU A 128 -4.90 -14.61 3.91
C LEU A 128 -6.23 -13.89 3.60
N PHE A 129 -6.34 -12.62 3.98
CA PHE A 129 -7.51 -11.82 3.66
C PHE A 129 -7.67 -11.63 2.15
N ARG A 130 -6.59 -11.31 1.44
CA ARG A 130 -6.59 -11.18 -0.02
C ARG A 130 -6.96 -12.51 -0.70
N GLU A 131 -6.37 -13.61 -0.26
CA GLU A 131 -6.68 -14.94 -0.79
C GLU A 131 -8.17 -15.29 -0.59
N ALA A 132 -8.75 -14.94 0.55
CA ALA A 132 -10.17 -15.16 0.81
C ALA A 132 -11.07 -14.32 -0.11
N LEU A 133 -10.73 -13.05 -0.38
CA LEU A 133 -11.46 -12.20 -1.35
C LEU A 133 -11.41 -12.81 -2.76
N ILE A 134 -10.23 -13.28 -3.19
CA ILE A 134 -10.02 -13.91 -4.50
C ILE A 134 -10.83 -15.21 -4.59
N ALA A 135 -10.75 -16.07 -3.59
CA ALA A 135 -11.43 -17.36 -3.58
C ALA A 135 -12.97 -17.23 -3.69
N GLN A 136 -13.53 -16.14 -3.19
CA GLN A 136 -14.97 -15.85 -3.27
C GLN A 136 -15.35 -14.96 -4.45
N GLY A 137 -14.37 -14.50 -5.25
CA GLY A 137 -14.61 -13.69 -6.45
C GLY A 137 -15.14 -12.27 -6.17
N VAL A 138 -14.97 -11.78 -4.94
CA VAL A 138 -15.53 -10.48 -4.48
C VAL A 138 -14.83 -9.29 -5.12
N GLU A 139 -13.65 -9.45 -5.72
CA GLU A 139 -12.89 -8.34 -6.30
C GLU A 139 -13.65 -7.60 -7.41
N LYS A 140 -14.44 -8.34 -8.21
CA LYS A 140 -15.26 -7.75 -9.29
C LYS A 140 -16.34 -6.84 -8.72
N ASP A 141 -16.97 -7.27 -7.64
CA ASP A 141 -18.04 -6.52 -6.99
C ASP A 141 -17.46 -5.29 -6.26
N LEU A 142 -16.32 -5.43 -5.60
CA LEU A 142 -15.57 -4.31 -5.01
C LEU A 142 -15.21 -3.27 -6.08
N PHE A 143 -14.74 -3.72 -7.24
CA PHE A 143 -14.41 -2.84 -8.36
C PHE A 143 -15.67 -2.16 -8.93
N ALA A 144 -16.76 -2.89 -9.10
CA ALA A 144 -18.02 -2.33 -9.60
C ALA A 144 -18.59 -1.27 -8.66
N VAL A 145 -18.63 -1.55 -7.35
CA VAL A 145 -19.09 -0.59 -6.33
C VAL A 145 -18.19 0.64 -6.29
N SER A 146 -16.86 0.48 -6.34
CA SER A 146 -15.93 1.61 -6.34
C SER A 146 -16.11 2.48 -7.58
N THR A 147 -16.27 1.86 -8.75
CA THR A 147 -16.49 2.58 -10.03
C THR A 147 -17.80 3.35 -10.02
N ALA A 148 -18.90 2.73 -9.55
CA ALA A 148 -20.20 3.38 -9.44
C ALA A 148 -20.13 4.59 -8.48
N HIS A 149 -19.53 4.42 -7.31
CA HIS A 149 -19.37 5.49 -6.33
C HIS A 149 -18.55 6.67 -6.86
N LEU A 150 -17.42 6.41 -7.55
CA LEU A 150 -16.62 7.44 -8.18
C LEU A 150 -17.34 8.15 -9.33
N ALA A 151 -18.17 7.41 -10.08
CA ALA A 151 -19.01 7.98 -11.15
C ALA A 151 -20.06 8.94 -10.59
N GLU A 152 -20.75 8.56 -9.50
CA GLU A 152 -21.71 9.40 -8.80
C GLU A 152 -21.08 10.71 -8.28
N LYS A 153 -19.84 10.62 -7.80
CA LYS A 153 -19.04 11.78 -7.37
C LYS A 153 -18.51 12.62 -8.53
N GLY A 154 -18.72 12.19 -9.79
CA GLY A 154 -18.21 12.87 -10.97
C GLY A 154 -16.70 12.81 -11.15
N LEU A 155 -16.05 11.84 -10.50
CA LEU A 155 -14.59 11.67 -10.51
C LEU A 155 -14.11 10.77 -11.65
N LEU A 156 -15.03 10.10 -12.36
CA LEU A 156 -14.68 9.34 -13.56
C LEU A 156 -14.83 10.22 -14.81
N PRO A 157 -13.86 10.15 -15.74
CA PRO A 157 -13.99 10.83 -17.02
C PRO A 157 -15.21 10.29 -17.78
N LYS A 158 -16.10 11.17 -18.21
CA LYS A 158 -17.31 10.80 -18.96
C LYS A 158 -17.02 10.41 -20.42
N SER A 159 -15.84 10.78 -20.91
CA SER A 159 -15.38 10.46 -22.27
C SER A 159 -13.85 10.48 -22.27
N GLY A 160 -13.27 9.59 -23.03
CA GLY A 160 -11.83 9.44 -23.22
C GLY A 160 -11.41 7.98 -23.23
N CYS A 161 -10.47 7.63 -24.07
CA CYS A 161 -9.81 6.34 -24.06
C CYS A 161 -8.43 6.53 -23.41
N ILE A 162 -8.20 5.88 -22.27
CA ILE A 162 -6.83 5.77 -21.72
C ILE A 162 -6.19 4.63 -22.49
N VAL A 163 -5.33 4.96 -23.46
CA VAL A 163 -4.47 3.97 -24.10
C VAL A 163 -3.24 3.85 -23.22
N ASP A 164 -3.27 2.91 -22.28
CA ASP A 164 -2.09 2.53 -21.54
C ASP A 164 -1.28 1.55 -22.42
N ALA A 165 -0.11 1.99 -22.87
CA ALA A 165 0.84 1.12 -23.52
C ALA A 165 1.52 0.27 -22.45
N THR A 166 0.87 -0.80 -22.05
CA THR A 166 1.48 -1.82 -21.21
C THR A 166 2.54 -2.54 -22.03
N PHE A 167 3.81 -2.27 -21.79
CA PHE A 167 4.89 -3.09 -22.31
C PHE A 167 4.82 -4.44 -21.61
N VAL A 168 4.23 -5.43 -22.24
CA VAL A 168 4.38 -6.82 -21.82
C VAL A 168 5.77 -7.25 -22.28
N GLU A 169 6.69 -7.43 -21.37
CA GLU A 169 7.95 -8.07 -21.68
C GLU A 169 7.64 -9.49 -22.16
N VAL A 170 7.75 -9.69 -23.45
CA VAL A 170 7.67 -11.04 -24.03
C VAL A 170 8.85 -11.84 -23.50
N PRO A 171 8.63 -12.97 -22.82
CA PRO A 171 9.72 -13.79 -22.35
C PRO A 171 10.66 -14.11 -23.52
N ARG A 172 11.95 -13.77 -23.37
CA ARG A 172 12.94 -14.10 -24.39
C ARG A 172 12.95 -15.62 -24.58
N GLN A 173 12.47 -16.05 -25.72
CA GLN A 173 12.53 -17.45 -26.08
C GLN A 173 14.00 -17.88 -26.10
N ARG A 174 14.36 -18.80 -25.24
CA ARG A 174 15.70 -19.39 -25.22
C ARG A 174 15.62 -20.71 -25.97
N ASN A 175 16.16 -20.70 -27.17
CA ASN A 175 16.26 -21.92 -27.95
C ASN A 175 17.14 -22.95 -27.25
N SER A 176 16.71 -24.18 -27.27
CA SER A 176 17.54 -25.31 -26.84
C SER A 176 18.74 -25.53 -27.80
N ARG A 177 19.72 -26.30 -27.37
CA ARG A 177 20.86 -26.66 -28.24
C ARG A 177 20.40 -27.38 -29.51
N ALA A 178 19.38 -28.26 -29.42
CA ALA A 178 18.83 -29.02 -30.53
C ALA A 178 18.12 -28.11 -31.54
N GLU A 179 17.29 -27.13 -31.06
CA GLU A 179 16.65 -26.15 -31.89
C GLU A 179 17.65 -25.26 -32.62
N ASN A 180 18.72 -24.84 -31.93
CA ASN A 180 19.78 -24.03 -32.56
C ASN A 180 20.55 -24.83 -33.63
N ALA A 181 20.71 -26.16 -33.46
CA ALA A 181 21.30 -27.02 -34.48
C ALA A 181 20.40 -27.12 -35.72
N SER A 182 19.09 -27.31 -35.53
CA SER A 182 18.11 -27.35 -36.61
C SER A 182 18.04 -26.04 -37.39
N ILE A 183 18.09 -24.91 -36.70
CA ILE A 183 18.11 -23.59 -37.34
C ILE A 183 19.39 -23.38 -38.17
N LYS A 184 20.54 -23.84 -37.71
CA LYS A 184 21.79 -23.76 -38.45
C LYS A 184 21.78 -24.64 -39.72
N GLU A 185 20.99 -25.69 -39.71
CA GLU A 185 20.75 -26.56 -40.88
C GLU A 185 19.63 -26.04 -41.78
N GLY A 186 19.06 -24.88 -41.52
CA GLY A 186 18.01 -24.25 -42.30
C GLY A 186 16.62 -24.87 -42.13
N ARG A 187 16.42 -25.65 -41.07
CA ARG A 187 15.12 -26.25 -40.72
C ARG A 187 14.46 -25.47 -39.58
N LEU A 188 13.17 -25.14 -39.74
CA LEU A 188 12.42 -24.54 -38.68
C LEU A 188 12.05 -25.61 -37.63
N PRO A 189 12.24 -25.35 -36.32
CA PRO A 189 11.80 -26.24 -35.25
C PRO A 189 10.28 -26.42 -35.25
N GLU A 190 9.78 -27.58 -34.89
CA GLU A 190 8.34 -27.85 -34.72
C GLU A 190 7.75 -26.90 -33.64
N GLY A 191 6.73 -26.13 -34.02
CA GLY A 191 6.02 -25.23 -33.11
C GLY A 191 6.40 -23.76 -33.22
N TRP A 192 7.17 -23.40 -34.22
CA TRP A 192 7.48 -21.99 -34.56
C TRP A 192 6.54 -21.44 -35.61
#